data_73e4e1e0c0f888c6e2e1d1222380cd21
#
_entry.id   73e4e1e0c0f888c6e2e1d1222380cd21
#
_cell.length_a   1.000
_cell.length_b   1.000
_cell.length_c   1.000
_cell.angle_alpha   90.00
_cell.angle_beta   90.00
_cell.angle_gamma   90.00
#
_symmetry.space_group_name_H-M   'P 1'
#
loop_
_entity.id
_entity.type
_entity.pdbx_description
1 polymer ?
#
loop_
_entity_poly.entity_id
_entity_poly.type
_entity_poly.pdbx_seq_one_letter_code
_entity_poly.pdbx_strand_id
1 'polypeptide(L)'
;EISSNVGLSSDYIWRGMTQTNGDIAVNGGFDLNTDMGFYLGTWASNANVTNASGTASMELDIYLGFSGDMAENMTYDIGYISVIYPGSDAADFEEAYIGFNIYGLSILYSDGQNNGPSYSEIGYSTEAGPGSFNISFGEYEDTGDNTLVGYDWGVGDFTIGFYYYDFEADTAGSMSDDDGAYVSIGRSF
;
A
#
# COMPACT_ATOMS: atom_id res chain seq x y z
N GLU A 1 18.21 13.23 -1.28
CA GLU A 1 18.58 11.91 -0.76
C GLU A 1 18.00 10.83 -1.66
N ILE A 2 18.73 9.73 -1.85
CA ILE A 2 18.23 8.54 -2.55
C ILE A 2 18.18 7.43 -1.51
N SER A 3 17.06 6.75 -1.41
CA SER A 3 16.85 5.56 -0.60
C SER A 3 16.37 4.40 -1.45
N SER A 4 16.47 3.20 -0.91
CA SER A 4 15.95 1.97 -1.53
C SER A 4 15.43 1.04 -0.47
N ASN A 5 14.55 0.14 -0.87
CA ASN A 5 14.01 -0.88 0.02
C ASN A 5 13.93 -2.24 -0.69
N VAL A 6 13.89 -3.30 0.10
CA VAL A 6 13.61 -4.66 -0.35
C VAL A 6 12.77 -5.37 0.70
N GLY A 7 11.83 -6.18 0.28
CA GLY A 7 10.95 -6.96 1.14
C GLY A 7 10.63 -8.34 0.61
N LEU A 8 10.24 -9.19 1.55
CA LEU A 8 9.65 -10.49 1.32
C LEU A 8 8.39 -10.60 2.16
N SER A 9 7.31 -11.12 1.61
CA SER A 9 6.10 -11.45 2.37
C SER A 9 5.55 -12.81 1.96
N SER A 10 4.82 -13.45 2.87
CA SER A 10 4.15 -14.72 2.57
C SER A 10 2.98 -14.55 1.60
N ASP A 11 2.47 -13.32 1.47
CA ASP A 11 1.46 -12.90 0.51
C ASP A 11 1.63 -11.39 0.27
N TYR A 12 1.23 -10.88 -0.89
CA TYR A 12 1.13 -9.45 -1.17
C TYR A 12 -0.33 -9.02 -1.03
N ILE A 13 -0.62 -8.22 -0.02
CA ILE A 13 -1.97 -7.70 0.23
C ILE A 13 -2.01 -6.22 -0.12
N TRP A 14 -2.93 -5.86 -1.01
CA TRP A 14 -3.24 -4.49 -1.39
C TRP A 14 -4.67 -4.16 -0.94
N ARG A 15 -4.81 -3.25 0.03
CA ARG A 15 -6.12 -2.80 0.54
C ARG A 15 -7.08 -3.96 0.85
N GLY A 16 -6.58 -4.97 1.59
CA GLY A 16 -7.35 -6.13 1.98
C GLY A 16 -7.46 -7.26 0.95
N MET A 17 -6.91 -7.10 -0.24
CA MET A 17 -7.01 -8.10 -1.31
C MET A 17 -5.65 -8.71 -1.65
N THR A 18 -5.59 -10.04 -1.78
CA THR A 18 -4.36 -10.71 -2.22
C THR A 18 -4.02 -10.38 -3.68
N GLN A 19 -2.75 -10.04 -3.92
CA GLN A 19 -2.19 -9.81 -5.25
C GLN A 19 -1.36 -10.99 -5.74
N THR A 20 -1.00 -11.93 -4.87
CA THR A 20 -0.21 -13.11 -5.20
C THR A 20 -0.96 -14.43 -4.96
N ASN A 21 -2.25 -14.40 -4.58
CA ASN A 21 -3.08 -15.56 -4.28
C ASN A 21 -2.45 -16.49 -3.19
N GLY A 22 -1.84 -15.90 -2.15
CA GLY A 22 -1.17 -16.63 -1.08
C GLY A 22 0.24 -17.12 -1.42
N ASP A 23 0.79 -16.74 -2.57
CA ASP A 23 2.18 -17.04 -2.92
C ASP A 23 3.13 -15.96 -2.39
N ILE A 24 4.40 -16.36 -2.17
CA ILE A 24 5.44 -15.46 -1.68
C ILE A 24 5.61 -14.27 -2.63
N ALA A 25 5.61 -13.07 -2.05
CA ALA A 25 5.95 -11.84 -2.74
C ALA A 25 7.38 -11.39 -2.44
N VAL A 26 8.05 -10.90 -3.47
CA VAL A 26 9.34 -10.21 -3.40
C VAL A 26 9.14 -8.83 -3.97
N ASN A 27 9.43 -7.81 -3.17
CA ASN A 27 9.21 -6.43 -3.57
C ASN A 27 10.42 -5.55 -3.27
N GLY A 28 10.43 -4.36 -3.87
CA GLY A 28 11.44 -3.36 -3.59
C GLY A 28 11.27 -2.12 -4.45
N GLY A 29 11.94 -1.05 -4.05
CA GLY A 29 11.83 0.23 -4.71
C GLY A 29 13.00 1.16 -4.49
N PHE A 30 12.92 2.30 -5.17
CA PHE A 30 13.86 3.41 -5.07
C PHE A 30 13.09 4.71 -4.93
N ASP A 31 13.56 5.59 -4.03
CA ASP A 31 12.97 6.90 -3.79
C ASP A 31 14.03 7.98 -3.88
N LEU A 32 13.70 9.06 -4.56
CA LEU A 32 14.41 10.33 -4.55
C LEU A 32 13.63 11.32 -3.70
N ASN A 33 14.22 11.81 -2.62
CA ASN A 33 13.64 12.80 -1.73
C ASN A 33 14.45 14.09 -1.75
N THR A 34 13.79 15.24 -1.74
CA THR A 34 14.43 16.56 -1.71
C THR A 34 14.14 17.27 -0.39
N ASP A 35 15.00 18.20 0.00
CA ASP A 35 14.84 19.04 1.20
C ASP A 35 13.59 19.94 1.15
N MET A 36 12.99 20.12 -0.03
CA MET A 36 11.77 20.89 -0.23
C MET A 36 10.49 20.05 -0.11
N GLY A 37 10.62 18.77 0.26
CA GLY A 37 9.52 17.84 0.40
C GLY A 37 9.06 17.18 -0.90
N PHE A 38 9.62 17.51 -2.08
CA PHE A 38 9.33 16.78 -3.32
C PHE A 38 9.94 15.40 -3.26
N TYR A 39 9.16 14.40 -3.68
CA TYR A 39 9.65 13.03 -3.88
C TYR A 39 9.23 12.48 -5.25
N LEU A 40 10.03 11.54 -5.73
CA LEU A 40 9.75 10.70 -6.90
C LEU A 40 10.26 9.29 -6.58
N GLY A 41 9.42 8.29 -6.81
CA GLY A 41 9.81 6.92 -6.52
C GLY A 41 9.27 5.91 -7.51
N THR A 42 9.77 4.71 -7.37
CA THR A 42 9.28 3.51 -8.05
C THR A 42 9.33 2.34 -7.09
N TRP A 43 8.31 1.48 -7.19
CA TRP A 43 8.22 0.24 -6.44
C TRP A 43 7.74 -0.88 -7.36
N ALA A 44 8.12 -2.11 -7.08
CA ALA A 44 7.67 -3.26 -7.83
C ALA A 44 7.54 -4.49 -6.93
N SER A 45 6.61 -5.37 -7.29
CA SER A 45 6.43 -6.70 -6.70
C SER A 45 6.05 -7.71 -7.78
N ASN A 46 6.32 -8.99 -7.54
CA ASN A 46 5.58 -9.99 -8.28
C ASN A 46 4.09 -9.93 -7.89
N ALA A 47 3.23 -10.14 -8.86
CA ALA A 47 1.78 -10.16 -8.71
C ALA A 47 1.19 -11.27 -9.59
N ASN A 48 -0.06 -11.64 -9.35
CA ASN A 48 -0.78 -12.63 -10.14
C ASN A 48 -2.15 -12.05 -10.55
N VAL A 49 -2.12 -11.13 -11.50
CA VAL A 49 -3.31 -10.42 -11.97
C VAL A 49 -3.71 -10.96 -13.34
N THR A 50 -4.91 -11.51 -13.42
CA THR A 50 -5.46 -12.05 -14.68
C THR A 50 -6.80 -11.39 -14.98
N ASN A 51 -6.94 -10.83 -16.16
CA ASN A 51 -8.18 -10.27 -16.67
C ASN A 51 -8.37 -10.60 -18.15
N ALA A 52 -9.37 -9.99 -18.79
CA ALA A 52 -9.70 -10.22 -20.19
C ALA A 52 -8.59 -9.76 -21.17
N SER A 53 -7.68 -8.89 -20.77
CA SER A 53 -6.58 -8.39 -21.61
C SER A 53 -5.30 -9.21 -21.50
N GLY A 54 -5.16 -10.05 -20.47
CA GLY A 54 -3.96 -10.87 -20.28
C GLY A 54 -3.71 -11.27 -18.83
N THR A 55 -2.48 -11.70 -18.57
CA THR A 55 -1.96 -12.04 -17.24
C THR A 55 -0.69 -11.25 -16.98
N ALA A 56 -0.66 -10.50 -15.90
CA ALA A 56 0.54 -9.88 -15.38
C ALA A 56 1.11 -10.71 -14.22
N SER A 57 2.41 -10.89 -14.22
CA SER A 57 3.16 -11.55 -13.15
C SER A 57 3.95 -10.56 -12.29
N MET A 58 3.77 -9.27 -12.53
CA MET A 58 4.46 -8.18 -11.85
C MET A 58 3.58 -6.94 -11.82
N GLU A 59 3.71 -6.18 -10.74
CA GLU A 59 3.23 -4.81 -10.58
C GLU A 59 4.44 -3.87 -10.56
N LEU A 60 4.29 -2.71 -11.20
CA LEU A 60 5.26 -1.63 -11.21
C LEU A 60 4.54 -0.32 -10.93
N ASP A 61 4.95 0.36 -9.88
CA ASP A 61 4.44 1.66 -9.49
C ASP A 61 5.45 2.74 -9.79
N ILE A 62 4.96 3.87 -10.28
CA ILE A 62 5.71 5.11 -10.43
C ILE A 62 4.91 6.20 -9.74
N TYR A 63 5.52 6.88 -8.78
CA TYR A 63 4.83 7.88 -7.98
C TYR A 63 5.68 9.12 -7.74
N LEU A 64 5.01 10.24 -7.55
CA LEU A 64 5.62 11.52 -7.22
C LEU A 64 4.68 12.35 -6.34
N GLY A 65 5.26 13.25 -5.57
CA GLY A 65 4.43 14.10 -4.71
C GLY A 65 5.23 15.10 -3.89
N PHE A 66 4.52 15.66 -2.93
CA PHE A 66 5.07 16.55 -1.91
C PHE A 66 4.58 16.12 -0.54
N SER A 67 5.50 15.92 0.37
CA SER A 67 5.23 15.63 1.77
C SER A 67 5.97 16.58 2.69
N GLY A 68 5.48 16.76 3.90
CA GLY A 68 6.15 17.63 4.86
C GLY A 68 5.42 17.74 6.19
N ASP A 69 6.08 18.42 7.13
CA ASP A 69 5.53 18.70 8.44
C ASP A 69 4.61 19.93 8.39
N MET A 70 3.41 19.81 8.97
CA MET A 70 2.52 20.94 9.24
C MET A 70 2.74 21.51 10.64
N ALA A 71 3.02 20.62 11.61
CA ALA A 71 3.33 20.93 13.00
C ALA A 71 4.02 19.71 13.64
N GLU A 72 4.37 19.80 14.91
CA GLU A 72 4.90 18.65 15.68
C GLU A 72 3.90 17.49 15.66
N ASN A 73 4.35 16.29 15.22
CA ASN A 73 3.55 15.08 15.03
C ASN A 73 2.34 15.25 14.06
N MET A 74 2.43 16.18 13.12
CA MET A 74 1.43 16.40 12.08
C MET A 74 2.10 16.54 10.73
N THR A 75 1.84 15.60 9.83
CA THR A 75 2.40 15.59 8.46
C THR A 75 1.30 15.55 7.42
N TYR A 76 1.63 15.97 6.22
CA TYR A 76 0.80 15.80 5.02
C TYR A 76 1.58 15.10 3.91
N ASP A 77 0.84 14.51 3.00
CA ASP A 77 1.33 13.95 1.76
C ASP A 77 0.31 14.19 0.65
N ILE A 78 0.75 14.74 -0.48
CA ILE A 78 -0.07 14.94 -1.67
C ILE A 78 0.70 14.39 -2.85
N GLY A 79 0.14 13.45 -3.59
CA GLY A 79 0.87 12.80 -4.66
C GLY A 79 -0.01 12.23 -5.76
N TYR A 80 0.67 11.59 -6.67
CA TYR A 80 0.10 10.88 -7.80
C TYR A 80 0.86 9.57 -8.00
N ILE A 81 0.15 8.50 -8.25
CA ILE A 81 0.69 7.18 -8.52
C ILE A 81 0.11 6.62 -9.81
N SER A 82 0.95 5.97 -10.60
CA SER A 82 0.57 5.13 -11.74
C SER A 82 0.97 3.70 -11.43
N VAL A 83 -0.03 2.82 -11.35
CA VAL A 83 0.12 1.38 -11.10
C VAL A 83 0.01 0.68 -12.45
N ILE A 84 1.05 -0.07 -12.80
CA ILE A 84 1.23 -0.68 -14.11
C ILE A 84 1.37 -2.19 -13.93
N TYR A 85 0.59 -2.95 -14.68
CA TYR A 85 0.62 -4.42 -14.72
C TYR A 85 1.11 -4.91 -16.10
N PRO A 86 2.44 -5.05 -16.33
CA PRO A 86 3.00 -5.43 -17.62
C PRO A 86 2.41 -6.74 -18.14
N GLY A 87 1.74 -6.67 -19.28
CA GLY A 87 1.04 -7.80 -19.90
C GLY A 87 -0.45 -7.90 -19.57
N SER A 88 -0.99 -6.94 -18.82
CA SER A 88 -2.43 -6.85 -18.49
C SER A 88 -2.88 -5.39 -18.44
N ASP A 89 -2.68 -4.64 -19.50
CA ASP A 89 -2.90 -3.17 -19.56
C ASP A 89 -4.30 -2.72 -19.11
N ALA A 90 -5.31 -3.60 -19.13
CA ALA A 90 -6.65 -3.29 -18.58
C ALA A 90 -6.71 -3.28 -17.05
N ALA A 91 -5.64 -3.70 -16.38
CA ALA A 91 -5.52 -3.60 -14.92
C ALA A 91 -4.78 -2.32 -14.48
N ASP A 92 -4.14 -1.61 -15.42
CA ASP A 92 -3.42 -0.37 -15.13
C ASP A 92 -4.40 0.69 -14.64
N PHE A 93 -4.00 1.43 -13.59
CA PHE A 93 -4.78 2.54 -13.06
C PHE A 93 -3.87 3.63 -12.48
N GLU A 94 -4.46 4.77 -12.23
CA GLU A 94 -3.78 5.92 -11.66
C GLU A 94 -4.62 6.53 -10.55
N GLU A 95 -3.96 7.11 -9.53
CA GLU A 95 -4.62 7.80 -8.43
C GLU A 95 -3.92 9.12 -8.12
N ALA A 96 -4.71 10.15 -7.85
CA ALA A 96 -4.26 11.34 -7.16
C ALA A 96 -4.66 11.23 -5.69
N TYR A 97 -3.74 11.45 -4.76
CA TYR A 97 -4.02 11.22 -3.36
C TYR A 97 -3.61 12.38 -2.44
N ILE A 98 -4.28 12.44 -1.31
CA ILE A 98 -3.94 13.30 -0.19
C ILE A 98 -4.02 12.51 1.12
N GLY A 99 -2.97 12.59 1.93
CA GLY A 99 -2.87 11.94 3.23
C GLY A 99 -2.47 12.90 4.33
N PHE A 100 -2.88 12.57 5.54
CA PHE A 100 -2.48 13.26 6.77
C PHE A 100 -2.14 12.24 7.85
N ASN A 101 -1.12 12.55 8.67
CA ASN A 101 -0.88 11.85 9.91
C ASN A 101 -0.91 12.87 11.06
N ILE A 102 -1.68 12.58 12.10
CA ILE A 102 -1.89 13.46 13.25
C ILE A 102 -1.79 12.61 14.52
N TYR A 103 -0.65 12.67 15.21
CA TYR A 103 -0.38 11.89 16.43
C TYR A 103 -0.65 10.39 16.27
N GLY A 104 -0.26 9.81 15.14
CA GLY A 104 -0.46 8.39 14.79
C GLY A 104 -1.80 8.06 14.13
N LEU A 105 -2.77 8.98 14.14
CA LEU A 105 -3.99 8.87 13.34
C LEU A 105 -3.66 9.21 11.88
N SER A 106 -3.86 8.27 10.96
CA SER A 106 -3.73 8.48 9.52
C SER A 106 -5.09 8.62 8.86
N ILE A 107 -5.16 9.49 7.86
CA ILE A 107 -6.33 9.68 6.99
C ILE A 107 -5.79 9.76 5.57
N LEU A 108 -6.33 8.97 4.67
CA LEU A 108 -5.98 8.94 3.24
C LEU A 108 -7.23 9.05 2.40
N TYR A 109 -7.17 9.83 1.34
CA TYR A 109 -8.13 9.82 0.25
C TYR A 109 -7.37 9.75 -1.08
N SER A 110 -7.74 8.77 -1.92
CA SER A 110 -7.24 8.59 -3.27
C SER A 110 -8.40 8.75 -4.25
N ASP A 111 -8.24 9.66 -5.19
CA ASP A 111 -9.18 9.89 -6.30
C ASP A 111 -8.71 9.09 -7.51
N GLY A 112 -9.45 8.04 -7.84
CA GLY A 112 -9.13 7.15 -8.95
C GLY A 112 -9.22 7.88 -10.30
N GLN A 113 -8.15 7.77 -11.07
CA GLN A 113 -8.02 8.30 -12.41
C GLN A 113 -7.94 7.13 -13.39
N ASN A 114 -8.31 7.32 -14.66
CA ASN A 114 -8.10 6.33 -15.71
C ASN A 114 -8.49 4.89 -15.31
N ASN A 115 -9.75 4.69 -14.90
CA ASN A 115 -10.36 3.43 -14.42
C ASN A 115 -10.00 3.00 -12.98
N GLY A 116 -9.21 3.76 -12.23
CA GLY A 116 -9.02 3.50 -10.81
C GLY A 116 -10.27 3.79 -10.01
N PRO A 117 -10.64 2.99 -9.02
CA PRO A 117 -11.68 3.33 -8.05
C PRO A 117 -11.14 4.36 -7.05
N SER A 118 -12.02 5.20 -6.50
CA SER A 118 -11.65 6.06 -5.38
C SER A 118 -11.55 5.24 -4.09
N TYR A 119 -10.63 5.63 -3.21
CA TYR A 119 -10.39 4.92 -1.95
C TYR A 119 -10.23 5.90 -0.79
N SER A 120 -10.80 5.55 0.35
CA SER A 120 -10.65 6.29 1.60
C SER A 120 -10.14 5.36 2.70
N GLU A 121 -9.22 5.82 3.53
CA GLU A 121 -8.73 5.03 4.67
C GLU A 121 -8.56 5.90 5.91
N ILE A 122 -8.90 5.34 7.05
CA ILE A 122 -8.54 5.84 8.37
C ILE A 122 -7.73 4.77 9.10
N GLY A 123 -6.59 5.17 9.68
CA GLY A 123 -5.71 4.26 10.41
C GLY A 123 -5.21 4.85 11.71
N TYR A 124 -4.65 4.00 12.54
CA TYR A 124 -3.96 4.40 13.76
C TYR A 124 -2.74 3.51 13.99
N SER A 125 -1.61 4.15 14.30
CA SER A 125 -0.37 3.49 14.66
C SER A 125 0.14 4.00 16.00
N THR A 126 0.64 3.10 16.83
CA THR A 126 1.23 3.46 18.12
C THR A 126 2.35 2.50 18.51
N GLU A 127 3.37 3.05 19.18
CA GLU A 127 4.46 2.25 19.75
C GLU A 127 3.92 1.26 20.78
N ALA A 128 4.35 0.00 20.68
CA ALA A 128 3.92 -1.10 21.53
C ALA A 128 5.09 -2.07 21.78
N GLY A 129 5.78 -1.92 22.89
CA GLY A 129 6.95 -2.72 23.25
C GLY A 129 8.13 -2.49 22.29
N PRO A 130 8.72 -3.52 21.65
CA PRO A 130 9.85 -3.37 20.72
C PRO A 130 9.45 -3.00 19.29
N GLY A 131 8.20 -2.66 19.05
CA GLY A 131 7.66 -2.37 17.73
C GLY A 131 6.44 -1.48 17.78
N SER A 132 5.62 -1.48 16.73
CA SER A 132 4.41 -0.69 16.61
C SER A 132 3.19 -1.54 16.26
N PHE A 133 2.07 -1.22 16.87
CA PHE A 133 0.76 -1.77 16.53
C PHE A 133 0.07 -0.84 15.54
N ASN A 134 -0.54 -1.45 14.52
CA ASN A 134 -1.21 -0.74 13.42
C ASN A 134 -2.61 -1.31 13.23
N ILE A 135 -3.57 -0.44 12.94
CA ILE A 135 -4.92 -0.82 12.51
C ILE A 135 -5.39 0.19 11.46
N SER A 136 -6.03 -0.28 10.40
CA SER A 136 -6.70 0.60 9.44
C SER A 136 -8.02 0.01 8.96
N PHE A 137 -8.89 0.91 8.50
CA PHE A 137 -10.17 0.64 7.87
C PHE A 137 -10.24 1.46 6.60
N GLY A 138 -10.53 0.83 5.49
CA GLY A 138 -10.62 1.47 4.19
C GLY A 138 -11.89 1.11 3.46
N GLU A 139 -12.30 1.97 2.53
CA GLU A 139 -13.47 1.83 1.66
C GLU A 139 -13.04 2.08 0.21
N TYR A 140 -13.28 1.12 -0.64
CA TYR A 140 -13.19 1.22 -2.09
C TYR A 140 -14.58 1.53 -2.64
N GLU A 141 -14.73 2.67 -3.30
CA GLU A 141 -16.00 3.07 -3.93
C GLU A 141 -16.54 1.97 -4.86
N ASP A 142 -17.79 1.55 -4.62
CA ASP A 142 -18.49 0.50 -5.39
C ASP A 142 -17.76 -0.87 -5.45
N THR A 143 -16.82 -1.15 -4.55
CA THR A 143 -16.01 -2.36 -4.57
C THR A 143 -16.06 -3.13 -3.26
N GLY A 144 -15.87 -2.48 -2.12
CA GLY A 144 -15.92 -3.10 -0.80
C GLY A 144 -15.08 -2.38 0.26
N ASP A 145 -15.15 -2.91 1.47
CA ASP A 145 -14.47 -2.40 2.66
C ASP A 145 -13.32 -3.30 3.07
N ASN A 146 -12.27 -2.73 3.65
CA ASN A 146 -11.17 -3.52 4.18
C ASN A 146 -10.77 -3.14 5.60
N THR A 147 -10.26 -4.11 6.33
CA THR A 147 -9.63 -3.95 7.63
C THR A 147 -8.23 -4.56 7.61
N LEU A 148 -7.26 -3.85 8.16
CA LEU A 148 -5.92 -4.37 8.40
C LEU A 148 -5.56 -4.18 9.87
N VAL A 149 -5.03 -5.22 10.50
CA VAL A 149 -4.47 -5.19 11.86
C VAL A 149 -3.07 -5.77 11.80
N GLY A 150 -2.08 -5.06 12.34
CA GLY A 150 -0.70 -5.49 12.24
C GLY A 150 0.17 -5.12 13.42
N TYR A 151 1.32 -5.79 13.48
CA TYR A 151 2.39 -5.48 14.39
C TYR A 151 3.73 -5.54 13.67
N ASP A 152 4.46 -4.43 13.68
CA ASP A 152 5.80 -4.31 13.09
C ASP A 152 6.85 -4.39 14.19
N TRP A 153 7.77 -5.33 14.07
CA TRP A 153 8.85 -5.57 15.00
C TRP A 153 10.22 -5.26 14.39
N GLY A 154 10.92 -4.28 14.96
CA GLY A 154 12.29 -3.93 14.56
C GLY A 154 13.30 -4.93 15.10
N VAL A 155 14.08 -5.58 14.22
CA VAL A 155 15.12 -6.56 14.56
C VAL A 155 16.41 -6.21 13.81
N GLY A 156 17.30 -5.48 14.47
CA GLY A 156 18.51 -4.94 13.83
C GLY A 156 18.13 -3.96 12.72
N ASP A 157 18.58 -4.22 11.51
CA ASP A 157 18.28 -3.39 10.33
C ASP A 157 17.00 -3.84 9.59
N PHE A 158 16.27 -4.81 10.14
CA PHE A 158 15.09 -5.37 9.51
C PHE A 158 13.83 -5.02 10.30
N THR A 159 12.71 -4.92 9.58
CA THR A 159 11.37 -4.91 10.17
C THR A 159 10.69 -6.23 9.82
N ILE A 160 10.13 -6.91 10.82
CA ILE A 160 9.30 -8.11 10.66
C ILE A 160 7.87 -7.71 10.97
N GLY A 161 6.98 -7.86 10.00
CA GLY A 161 5.56 -7.55 10.12
C GLY A 161 4.71 -8.80 10.27
N PHE A 162 3.68 -8.72 11.11
CA PHE A 162 2.64 -9.74 11.32
C PHE A 162 1.29 -9.07 11.14
N TYR A 163 0.50 -9.53 10.18
CA TYR A 163 -0.74 -8.87 9.79
C TYR A 163 -1.89 -9.84 9.65
N TYR A 164 -3.07 -9.37 10.00
CA TYR A 164 -4.35 -9.93 9.61
C TYR A 164 -5.07 -8.92 8.72
N TYR A 165 -5.66 -9.37 7.64
CA TYR A 165 -6.47 -8.58 6.72
C TYR A 165 -7.85 -9.20 6.54
N ASP A 166 -8.81 -8.37 6.20
CA ASP A 166 -10.17 -8.73 5.90
C ASP A 166 -10.70 -7.76 4.83
N PHE A 167 -11.34 -8.30 3.82
CA PHE A 167 -11.99 -7.55 2.74
C PHE A 167 -13.40 -8.07 2.55
N GLU A 168 -14.38 -7.21 2.74
CA GLU A 168 -15.79 -7.45 2.49
C GLU A 168 -16.22 -6.81 1.17
N ALA A 169 -16.52 -7.61 0.15
CA ALA A 169 -16.91 -7.12 -1.15
C ALA A 169 -18.34 -6.60 -1.15
N ASP A 170 -18.60 -5.49 -1.85
CA ASP A 170 -19.96 -5.03 -2.10
C ASP A 170 -20.74 -6.06 -2.92
N THR A 171 -22.00 -6.30 -2.55
CA THR A 171 -22.87 -7.32 -3.20
C THR A 171 -23.13 -7.06 -4.69
N ALA A 172 -22.83 -5.87 -5.19
CA ALA A 172 -22.97 -5.48 -6.58
C ALA A 172 -21.67 -5.62 -7.39
N GLY A 173 -20.53 -5.91 -6.73
CA GLY A 173 -19.21 -5.94 -7.34
C GLY A 173 -18.85 -7.25 -8.01
N SER A 174 -17.73 -7.26 -8.72
CA SER A 174 -17.11 -8.44 -9.32
C SER A 174 -16.09 -9.10 -8.39
N MET A 175 -15.84 -8.52 -7.23
CA MET A 175 -14.91 -9.02 -6.21
C MET A 175 -15.61 -10.00 -5.28
N SER A 176 -14.85 -10.81 -4.57
CA SER A 176 -15.32 -11.70 -3.50
C SER A 176 -14.62 -11.34 -2.20
N ASP A 177 -15.26 -11.66 -1.07
CA ASP A 177 -14.65 -11.55 0.25
C ASP A 177 -13.33 -12.30 0.30
N ASP A 178 -12.36 -11.73 1.00
CA ASP A 178 -11.01 -12.28 1.19
C ASP A 178 -10.55 -11.95 2.61
N ASP A 179 -9.99 -12.93 3.32
CA ASP A 179 -9.44 -12.74 4.66
C ASP A 179 -8.24 -13.65 4.91
N GLY A 180 -7.33 -13.19 5.73
CA GLY A 180 -6.16 -14.01 6.05
C GLY A 180 -5.13 -13.32 6.93
N ALA A 181 -4.00 -14.01 7.06
CA ALA A 181 -2.85 -13.47 7.76
C ALA A 181 -1.58 -13.66 6.93
N TYR A 182 -0.70 -12.66 6.99
CA TYR A 182 0.60 -12.75 6.33
C TYR A 182 1.74 -12.23 7.22
N VAL A 183 2.93 -12.65 6.88
CA VAL A 183 4.17 -12.23 7.54
C VAL A 183 5.07 -11.58 6.49
N SER A 184 5.71 -10.48 6.86
CA SER A 184 6.69 -9.80 6.03
C SER A 184 8.02 -9.62 6.73
N ILE A 185 9.08 -9.47 5.95
CA ILE A 185 10.38 -9.00 6.39
C ILE A 185 10.91 -8.01 5.37
N GLY A 186 11.34 -6.84 5.82
CA GLY A 186 11.85 -5.79 4.95
C GLY A 186 13.07 -5.08 5.52
N ARG A 187 13.78 -4.38 4.64
CA ARG A 187 14.89 -3.51 4.98
C ARG A 187 14.96 -2.31 4.03
N SER A 188 15.28 -1.14 4.59
CA SER A 188 15.60 0.08 3.83
C SER A 188 17.10 0.39 3.90
N PHE A 189 17.62 1.08 2.86
CA PHE A 189 19.04 1.41 2.68
C PHE A 189 19.20 2.89 2.32
#